data_9dfb8fff0bcbe797f912377755370ea6
#
_entry.id   9dfb8fff0bcbe797f912377755370ea6
#
_cell.length_a   1.000
_cell.length_b   1.000
_cell.length_c   1.000
_cell.angle_alpha   90.00
_cell.angle_beta   90.00
_cell.angle_gamma   90.00
#
_symmetry.space_group_name_H-M   'P 1'
#
loop_
_entity.id
_entity.type
_entity.pdbx_description
1 polymer ?
#
loop_
_entity_poly.entity_id
_entity_poly.type
_entity_poly.pdbx_seq_one_letter_code
_entity_poly.pdbx_strand_id
1 'polypeptide(L)'
;MADINTALEASKDAMDQLILAGERTGTTWTSPRAPGKWSPSQIVEHVARSLEESANMAAGRPSKFPKLPGVVHPIVRGLLFKRVLRKAAFPKAKTNKAMNPASGPATPGEGRARLETAHRKFDEACRQTVSHGERLRTTIFGAVPVEDYVRFMELHTRHHEKQLPTSAGG
;
A
#
# COMPACT_ATOMS: atom_id res chain seq x y z
N MET A 1 5.48 17.62 -12.20
CA MET A 1 4.59 16.80 -11.35
C MET A 1 4.06 15.66 -12.21
N ALA A 2 4.08 14.44 -11.70
CA ALA A 2 3.43 13.35 -12.42
C ALA A 2 1.91 13.64 -12.45
N ASP A 3 1.29 13.45 -13.60
CA ASP A 3 -0.17 13.50 -13.72
C ASP A 3 -0.78 12.36 -12.90
N ILE A 4 -1.96 12.60 -12.32
CA ILE A 4 -2.66 11.61 -11.49
C ILE A 4 -2.88 10.29 -12.26
N ASN A 5 -3.16 10.35 -13.56
CA ASN A 5 -3.34 9.16 -14.38
C ASN A 5 -2.06 8.32 -14.43
N THR A 6 -0.92 8.95 -14.73
CA THR A 6 0.38 8.28 -14.75
C THR A 6 0.72 7.67 -13.38
N ALA A 7 0.42 8.36 -12.28
CA ALA A 7 0.66 7.84 -10.94
C ALA A 7 -0.23 6.64 -10.62
N LEU A 8 -1.51 6.68 -10.99
CA LEU A 8 -2.46 5.59 -10.76
C LEU A 8 -2.17 4.37 -11.65
N GLU A 9 -1.74 4.59 -12.90
CA GLU A 9 -1.26 3.50 -13.77
C GLU A 9 -0.05 2.78 -13.18
N ALA A 10 0.93 3.53 -12.67
CA ALA A 10 2.09 2.94 -12.00
C ALA A 10 1.72 2.19 -10.72
N SER A 11 0.74 2.70 -9.95
CA SER A 11 0.20 2.03 -8.77
C SER A 11 -0.52 0.72 -9.15
N LYS A 12 -1.28 0.74 -10.25
CA LYS A 12 -1.94 -0.46 -10.77
C LYS A 12 -0.91 -1.50 -11.23
N ASP A 13 0.12 -1.09 -11.96
CA ASP A 13 1.20 -1.99 -12.37
C ASP A 13 1.89 -2.65 -11.16
N ALA A 14 2.19 -1.88 -10.11
CA ALA A 14 2.76 -2.43 -8.89
C ALA A 14 1.84 -3.48 -8.23
N MET A 15 0.53 -3.24 -8.22
CA MET A 15 -0.46 -4.20 -7.73
C MET A 15 -0.48 -5.46 -8.61
N ASP A 16 -0.50 -5.31 -9.92
CA ASP A 16 -0.50 -6.44 -10.87
C ASP A 16 0.76 -7.31 -10.69
N GLN A 17 1.92 -6.69 -10.49
CA GLN A 17 3.18 -7.41 -10.22
C GLN A 17 3.13 -8.16 -8.88
N LEU A 18 2.58 -7.56 -7.83
CA LEU A 18 2.38 -8.22 -6.54
C LEU A 18 1.46 -9.45 -6.67
N ILE A 19 0.37 -9.32 -7.44
CA ILE A 19 -0.57 -10.42 -7.71
C ILE A 19 0.16 -11.57 -8.43
N LEU A 20 0.88 -11.27 -9.52
CA LEU A 20 1.63 -12.26 -10.29
C LEU A 20 2.69 -12.95 -9.43
N ALA A 21 3.41 -12.20 -8.60
CA ALA A 21 4.39 -12.76 -7.69
C ALA A 21 3.72 -13.66 -6.63
N GLY A 22 2.56 -13.26 -6.12
CA GLY A 22 1.76 -14.06 -5.19
C GLY A 22 1.25 -15.36 -5.80
N GLU A 23 0.74 -15.32 -7.03
CA GLU A 23 0.25 -16.52 -7.74
C GLU A 23 1.36 -17.56 -7.98
N ARG A 24 2.60 -17.11 -8.23
CA ARG A 24 3.76 -17.99 -8.39
C ARG A 24 4.14 -18.75 -7.12
N THR A 25 3.67 -18.35 -5.95
CA THR A 25 3.97 -19.05 -4.69
C THR A 25 3.23 -20.39 -4.57
N GLY A 26 2.17 -20.61 -5.33
CA GLY A 26 1.45 -21.89 -5.42
C GLY A 26 1.05 -22.43 -4.06
N THR A 27 1.54 -23.61 -3.72
CA THR A 27 1.23 -24.32 -2.46
C THR A 27 1.77 -23.61 -1.21
N THR A 28 2.68 -22.66 -1.33
CA THR A 28 3.24 -21.90 -0.19
C THR A 28 2.47 -20.60 0.09
N TRP A 29 1.35 -20.37 -0.60
CA TRP A 29 0.55 -19.15 -0.48
C TRP A 29 0.20 -18.75 0.96
N THR A 30 -0.19 -19.71 1.80
CA THR A 30 -0.53 -19.47 3.21
C THR A 30 0.61 -19.76 4.19
N SER A 31 1.77 -20.17 3.70
CA SER A 31 2.92 -20.56 4.53
C SER A 31 3.93 -19.43 4.64
N PRO A 32 4.31 -19.01 5.87
CA PRO A 32 5.42 -18.06 6.06
C PRO A 32 6.74 -18.65 5.56
N ARG A 33 7.56 -17.86 4.86
CA ARG A 33 8.89 -18.31 4.38
C ARG A 33 9.90 -18.55 5.50
N ALA A 34 9.66 -18.00 6.71
CA ALA A 34 10.49 -18.15 7.89
C ALA A 34 9.67 -17.78 9.14
N PRO A 35 10.09 -18.24 10.34
CA PRO A 35 9.45 -17.84 11.60
C PRO A 35 9.38 -16.32 11.76
N GLY A 36 8.21 -15.82 12.16
CA GLY A 36 7.97 -14.39 12.35
C GLY A 36 7.86 -13.55 11.07
N LYS A 37 7.84 -14.19 9.90
CA LYS A 37 7.56 -13.52 8.62
C LYS A 37 6.12 -13.80 8.18
N TRP A 38 5.58 -12.87 7.38
CA TRP A 38 4.27 -13.05 6.78
C TRP A 38 4.30 -14.08 5.65
N SER A 39 3.20 -14.80 5.51
CA SER A 39 2.92 -15.57 4.30
C SER A 39 2.59 -14.64 3.12
N PRO A 40 2.67 -15.13 1.86
CA PRO A 40 2.20 -14.39 0.70
C PRO A 40 0.76 -13.87 0.86
N SER A 41 -0.14 -14.70 1.38
CA SER A 41 -1.52 -14.34 1.69
C SER A 41 -1.61 -13.15 2.66
N GLN A 42 -0.83 -13.15 3.73
CA GLN A 42 -0.80 -12.04 4.69
C GLN A 42 -0.20 -10.76 4.09
N ILE A 43 0.81 -10.87 3.23
CA ILE A 43 1.38 -9.72 2.51
C ILE A 43 0.30 -9.07 1.63
N VAL A 44 -0.43 -9.86 0.87
CA VAL A 44 -1.53 -9.38 0.02
C VAL A 44 -2.62 -8.70 0.86
N GLU A 45 -3.03 -9.31 1.97
CA GLU A 45 -4.02 -8.70 2.87
C GLU A 45 -3.52 -7.39 3.49
N HIS A 46 -2.25 -7.32 3.87
CA HIS A 46 -1.65 -6.08 4.39
C HIS A 46 -1.70 -4.94 3.36
N VAL A 47 -1.31 -5.21 2.11
CA VAL A 47 -1.34 -4.21 1.05
C VAL A 47 -2.79 -3.80 0.74
N ALA A 48 -3.72 -4.74 0.67
CA ALA A 48 -5.14 -4.45 0.44
C ALA A 48 -5.71 -3.55 1.55
N ARG A 49 -5.45 -3.86 2.82
CA ARG A 49 -5.86 -3.00 3.96
C ARG A 49 -5.25 -1.61 3.85
N SER A 50 -3.97 -1.52 3.52
CA SER A 50 -3.29 -0.22 3.38
C SER A 50 -3.91 0.64 2.27
N LEU A 51 -4.30 0.04 1.15
CA LEU A 51 -5.02 0.73 0.06
C LEU A 51 -6.42 1.16 0.50
N GLU A 52 -7.17 0.31 1.21
CA GLU A 52 -8.51 0.66 1.70
C GLU A 52 -8.47 1.81 2.71
N GLU A 53 -7.54 1.77 3.67
CA GLU A 53 -7.40 2.86 4.63
C GLU A 53 -6.92 4.16 3.97
N SER A 54 -6.10 4.05 2.92
CA SER A 54 -5.72 5.19 2.08
C SER A 54 -6.91 5.76 1.31
N ALA A 55 -7.78 4.90 0.77
CA ALA A 55 -9.04 5.31 0.14
C ALA A 55 -9.98 6.02 1.13
N ASN A 56 -10.06 5.53 2.37
CA ASN A 56 -10.82 6.19 3.42
C ASN A 56 -10.30 7.61 3.69
N MET A 57 -8.98 7.78 3.81
CA MET A 57 -8.38 9.11 4.00
C MET A 57 -8.63 10.04 2.79
N ALA A 58 -8.48 9.54 1.57
CA ALA A 58 -8.74 10.32 0.37
C ALA A 58 -10.20 10.78 0.28
N ALA A 59 -11.14 9.93 0.71
CA ALA A 59 -12.56 10.25 0.77
C ALA A 59 -12.98 11.04 2.03
N GLY A 60 -12.04 11.49 2.86
CA GLY A 60 -12.34 12.21 4.11
C GLY A 60 -13.02 11.36 5.18
N ARG A 61 -12.97 10.04 5.08
CA ARG A 61 -13.55 9.09 6.04
C ARG A 61 -12.55 8.73 7.14
N PRO A 62 -13.01 8.26 8.32
CA PRO A 62 -12.14 7.75 9.37
C PRO A 62 -11.23 6.62 8.86
N SER A 63 -9.96 6.64 9.27
CA SER A 63 -8.96 5.63 8.94
C SER A 63 -8.39 5.00 10.20
N LYS A 64 -7.99 3.73 10.09
CA LYS A 64 -7.31 2.95 11.13
C LYS A 64 -5.80 3.19 11.19
N PHE A 65 -5.25 4.00 10.30
CA PHE A 65 -3.85 4.41 10.42
C PHE A 65 -3.63 5.22 11.71
N PRO A 66 -2.43 5.15 12.30
CA PRO A 66 -2.09 5.96 13.47
C PRO A 66 -2.36 7.44 13.21
N LYS A 67 -2.94 8.12 14.18
CA LYS A 67 -3.17 9.55 14.11
C LYS A 67 -2.10 10.28 14.91
N LEU A 68 -1.25 11.03 14.22
CA LEU A 68 -0.24 11.85 14.84
C LEU A 68 -0.75 13.27 15.08
N PRO A 69 -0.28 13.96 16.14
CA PRO A 69 -0.58 15.38 16.35
C PRO A 69 -0.11 16.22 15.16
N GLY A 70 -0.91 17.21 14.78
CA GLY A 70 -0.64 18.05 13.61
C GLY A 70 0.73 18.74 13.62
N VAL A 71 1.22 19.07 14.81
CA VAL A 71 2.53 19.72 15.00
C VAL A 71 3.72 18.86 14.56
N VAL A 72 3.59 17.52 14.55
CA VAL A 72 4.66 16.62 14.10
C VAL A 72 4.55 16.25 12.61
N HIS A 73 3.45 16.54 11.94
CA HIS A 73 3.25 16.18 10.53
C HIS A 73 4.37 16.72 9.62
N PRO A 74 4.84 17.99 9.73
CA PRO A 74 5.92 18.48 8.86
C PRO A 74 7.22 17.67 9.04
N ILE A 75 7.53 17.28 10.26
CA ILE A 75 8.74 16.51 10.59
C ILE A 75 8.65 15.11 9.97
N VAL A 76 7.56 14.39 10.28
CA VAL A 76 7.37 13.01 9.76
C VAL A 76 7.25 13.00 8.23
N ARG A 77 6.58 14.00 7.65
CA ARG A 77 6.52 14.18 6.21
C ARG A 77 7.92 14.39 5.60
N GLY A 78 8.77 15.18 6.22
CA GLY A 78 10.16 15.40 5.76
C GLY A 78 11.03 14.14 5.88
N LEU A 79 11.01 13.51 7.05
CA LEU A 79 11.89 12.40 7.39
C LEU A 79 11.47 11.06 6.77
N LEU A 80 10.17 10.82 6.60
CA LEU A 80 9.66 9.56 6.07
C LEU A 80 9.10 9.72 4.65
N PHE A 81 8.03 10.49 4.47
CA PHE A 81 7.31 10.58 3.20
C PHE A 81 8.20 11.06 2.05
N LYS A 82 8.82 12.24 2.19
CA LYS A 82 9.73 12.77 1.16
C LYS A 82 10.98 11.91 0.95
N ARG A 83 11.47 11.27 2.02
CA ARG A 83 12.62 10.35 1.91
C ARG A 83 12.26 9.12 1.10
N VAL A 84 11.09 8.51 1.34
CA VAL A 84 10.60 7.36 0.57
C VAL A 84 10.45 7.72 -0.89
N LEU A 85 9.80 8.84 -1.21
CA LEU A 85 9.64 9.30 -2.59
C LEU A 85 10.98 9.51 -3.29
N ARG A 86 11.95 10.13 -2.61
CA ARG A 86 13.28 10.42 -3.18
C ARG A 86 14.14 9.19 -3.37
N LYS A 87 14.10 8.24 -2.41
CA LYS A 87 14.96 7.04 -2.42
C LYS A 87 14.29 5.83 -3.05
N ALA A 88 13.00 5.91 -3.35
CA ALA A 88 12.16 4.78 -3.81
C ALA A 88 12.30 3.53 -2.91
N ALA A 89 12.52 3.74 -1.60
CA ALA A 89 12.76 2.68 -0.65
C ALA A 89 12.16 3.00 0.72
N PHE A 90 11.51 1.99 1.31
CA PHE A 90 10.99 2.06 2.67
C PHE A 90 12.05 1.67 3.70
N PRO A 91 12.13 2.38 4.84
CA PRO A 91 12.94 1.93 5.95
C PRO A 91 12.33 0.66 6.57
N LYS A 92 13.18 -0.17 7.19
CA LYS A 92 12.69 -1.28 8.01
C LYS A 92 11.94 -0.70 9.21
N ALA A 93 10.67 -1.01 9.32
CA ALA A 93 9.80 -0.58 10.42
C ALA A 93 8.84 -1.72 10.80
N LYS A 94 8.41 -1.72 12.06
CA LYS A 94 7.34 -2.61 12.49
C LYS A 94 6.00 -2.07 11.98
N THR A 95 5.18 -2.95 11.43
CA THR A 95 3.81 -2.62 11.03
C THR A 95 2.97 -2.32 12.26
N ASN A 96 2.13 -1.28 12.20
CA ASN A 96 1.19 -1.00 13.28
C ASN A 96 0.16 -2.15 13.42
N LYS A 97 -0.40 -2.30 14.61
CA LYS A 97 -1.30 -3.41 14.94
C LYS A 97 -2.53 -3.50 14.01
N ALA A 98 -3.08 -2.37 13.59
CA ALA A 98 -4.27 -2.34 12.73
C ALA A 98 -3.99 -2.84 11.31
N MET A 99 -2.76 -2.65 10.82
CA MET A 99 -2.32 -3.09 9.50
C MET A 99 -1.63 -4.46 9.51
N ASN A 100 -1.48 -5.07 10.71
CA ASN A 100 -0.88 -6.39 10.85
C ASN A 100 -1.93 -7.47 10.64
N PRO A 101 -1.92 -8.25 9.55
CA PRO A 101 -2.93 -9.25 9.26
C PRO A 101 -2.66 -10.52 10.08
N ALA A 102 -3.68 -10.99 10.81
CA ALA A 102 -3.63 -12.31 11.46
C ALA A 102 -3.70 -13.45 10.43
N SER A 103 -4.45 -13.22 9.34
CA SER A 103 -4.63 -14.12 8.20
C SER A 103 -4.88 -13.30 6.93
N GLY A 104 -4.89 -13.93 5.78
CA GLY A 104 -5.23 -13.35 4.49
C GLY A 104 -6.15 -14.25 3.68
N PRO A 105 -6.38 -13.92 2.40
CA PRO A 105 -7.18 -14.72 1.48
C PRO A 105 -6.72 -16.18 1.42
N ALA A 106 -7.64 -17.12 1.32
CA ALA A 106 -7.32 -18.55 1.35
C ALA A 106 -6.60 -19.02 0.07
N THR A 107 -6.89 -18.39 -1.05
CA THR A 107 -6.31 -18.72 -2.37
C THR A 107 -5.71 -17.51 -3.04
N PRO A 108 -4.74 -17.69 -3.98
CA PRO A 108 -4.23 -16.59 -4.80
C PRO A 108 -5.32 -15.86 -5.60
N GLY A 109 -6.34 -16.59 -6.09
CA GLY A 109 -7.47 -15.99 -6.81
C GLY A 109 -8.31 -15.06 -5.94
N GLU A 110 -8.58 -15.45 -4.68
CA GLU A 110 -9.22 -14.56 -3.70
C GLU A 110 -8.32 -13.36 -3.37
N GLY A 111 -7.00 -13.56 -3.31
CA GLY A 111 -6.01 -12.50 -3.12
C GLY A 111 -6.03 -11.47 -4.24
N ARG A 112 -6.13 -11.92 -5.49
CA ARG A 112 -6.33 -11.06 -6.66
C ARG A 112 -7.58 -10.20 -6.52
N ALA A 113 -8.72 -10.83 -6.30
CA ALA A 113 -10.00 -10.13 -6.17
C ALA A 113 -9.99 -9.12 -5.00
N ARG A 114 -9.31 -9.47 -3.91
CA ARG A 114 -9.12 -8.62 -2.72
C ARG A 114 -8.32 -7.36 -3.04
N LEU A 115 -7.18 -7.51 -3.72
CA LEU A 115 -6.31 -6.40 -4.12
C LEU A 115 -6.97 -5.50 -5.17
N GLU A 116 -7.57 -6.09 -6.21
CA GLU A 116 -8.27 -5.34 -7.26
C GLU A 116 -9.40 -4.49 -6.69
N THR A 117 -10.17 -5.05 -5.74
CA THR A 117 -11.23 -4.30 -5.06
C THR A 117 -10.69 -3.14 -4.23
N ALA A 118 -9.62 -3.36 -3.47
CA ALA A 118 -8.99 -2.32 -2.65
C ALA A 118 -8.36 -1.21 -3.51
N HIS A 119 -7.68 -1.60 -4.60
CA HIS A 119 -7.06 -0.64 -5.52
C HIS A 119 -8.10 0.22 -6.25
N ARG A 120 -9.21 -0.38 -6.73
CA ARG A 120 -10.29 0.37 -7.37
C ARG A 120 -10.86 1.44 -6.43
N LYS A 121 -11.13 1.10 -5.16
CA LYS A 121 -11.61 2.07 -4.16
C LYS A 121 -10.61 3.21 -3.96
N PHE A 122 -9.31 2.89 -3.95
CA PHE A 122 -8.25 3.88 -3.81
C PHE A 122 -8.14 4.79 -5.02
N ASP A 123 -8.16 4.22 -6.23
CA ASP A 123 -8.18 4.98 -7.51
C ASP A 123 -9.35 5.96 -7.56
N GLU A 124 -10.57 5.47 -7.34
CA GLU A 124 -11.79 6.28 -7.35
C GLU A 124 -11.72 7.44 -6.35
N ALA A 125 -11.29 7.17 -5.11
CA ALA A 125 -11.17 8.21 -4.08
C ALA A 125 -10.10 9.25 -4.41
N CYS A 126 -8.94 8.83 -4.96
CA CYS A 126 -7.89 9.75 -5.38
C CYS A 126 -8.34 10.65 -6.53
N ARG A 127 -9.00 10.09 -7.56
CA ARG A 127 -9.55 10.87 -8.68
C ARG A 127 -10.58 11.89 -8.20
N GLN A 128 -11.45 11.50 -7.28
CA GLN A 128 -12.44 12.41 -6.71
C GLN A 128 -11.77 13.55 -5.94
N THR A 129 -10.76 13.27 -5.11
CA THR A 129 -10.01 14.30 -4.39
C THR A 129 -9.37 15.31 -5.34
N VAL A 130 -8.74 14.83 -6.43
CA VAL A 130 -8.12 15.70 -7.44
C VAL A 130 -9.17 16.53 -8.19
N SER A 131 -10.32 15.94 -8.54
CA SER A 131 -11.39 16.67 -9.28
C SER A 131 -11.98 17.82 -8.47
N HIS A 132 -11.91 17.75 -7.14
CA HIS A 132 -12.29 18.85 -6.24
C HIS A 132 -11.17 19.87 -5.99
N GLY A 133 -9.99 19.69 -6.59
CA GLY A 133 -8.83 20.56 -6.36
C GLY A 133 -8.24 20.41 -4.96
N GLU A 134 -8.51 19.33 -4.27
CA GLU A 134 -8.12 19.10 -2.90
C GLU A 134 -6.78 18.35 -2.77
N ARG A 135 -6.14 18.51 -1.60
CA ARG A 135 -5.00 17.70 -1.20
C ARG A 135 -5.48 16.53 -0.34
N LEU A 136 -4.82 15.39 -0.45
CA LEU A 136 -5.10 14.24 0.40
C LEU A 136 -4.66 14.54 1.85
N ARG A 137 -5.59 14.44 2.80
CA ARG A 137 -5.34 14.65 4.23
C ARG A 137 -5.04 13.33 4.91
N THR A 138 -3.77 13.11 5.20
CA THR A 138 -3.34 11.90 5.92
C THR A 138 -3.29 12.11 7.42
N THR A 139 -3.49 11.04 8.18
CA THR A 139 -3.40 11.06 9.66
C THR A 139 -1.95 11.11 10.17
N ILE A 140 -0.97 10.87 9.29
CA ILE A 140 0.47 10.78 9.63
C ILE A 140 1.27 11.96 9.07
N PHE A 141 1.01 12.35 7.82
CA PHE A 141 1.82 13.36 7.11
C PHE A 141 1.12 14.71 6.95
N GLY A 142 -0.15 14.83 7.39
CA GLY A 142 -0.99 15.98 7.11
C GLY A 142 -1.40 16.04 5.63
N ALA A 143 -1.59 17.24 5.08
CA ALA A 143 -2.01 17.45 3.70
C ALA A 143 -0.82 17.27 2.73
N VAL A 144 -0.95 16.33 1.79
CA VAL A 144 0.04 16.03 0.75
C VAL A 144 -0.61 16.09 -0.65
N PRO A 145 0.17 16.32 -1.73
CA PRO A 145 -0.35 16.15 -3.10
C PRO A 145 -0.86 14.72 -3.28
N VAL A 146 -1.96 14.56 -4.00
CA VAL A 146 -2.56 13.23 -4.23
C VAL A 146 -1.62 12.33 -5.01
N GLU A 147 -0.99 12.87 -6.05
CA GLU A 147 -0.05 12.16 -6.93
C GLU A 147 1.16 11.63 -6.14
N ASP A 148 1.70 12.45 -5.24
CA ASP A 148 2.80 12.05 -4.36
C ASP A 148 2.38 10.90 -3.41
N TYR A 149 1.14 10.95 -2.91
CA TYR A 149 0.63 9.90 -2.05
C TYR A 149 0.36 8.60 -2.82
N VAL A 150 -0.17 8.69 -4.03
CA VAL A 150 -0.30 7.52 -4.93
C VAL A 150 1.06 6.90 -5.20
N ARG A 151 2.07 7.72 -5.49
CA ARG A 151 3.45 7.25 -5.66
C ARG A 151 4.01 6.59 -4.40
N PHE A 152 3.73 7.15 -3.23
CA PHE A 152 4.12 6.55 -1.95
C PHE A 152 3.49 5.16 -1.76
N MET A 153 2.21 4.98 -2.10
CA MET A 153 1.52 3.69 -2.01
C MET A 153 1.99 2.69 -3.07
N GLU A 154 2.34 3.14 -4.27
CA GLU A 154 3.01 2.31 -5.29
C GLU A 154 4.33 1.75 -4.73
N LEU A 155 5.18 2.59 -4.18
CA LEU A 155 6.46 2.17 -3.60
C LEU A 155 6.27 1.23 -2.40
N HIS A 156 5.21 1.42 -1.60
CA HIS A 156 4.83 0.51 -0.53
C HIS A 156 4.46 -0.88 -1.09
N THR A 157 3.66 -0.94 -2.13
CA THR A 157 3.29 -2.18 -2.81
C THR A 157 4.50 -2.91 -3.37
N ARG A 158 5.41 -2.20 -4.06
CA ARG A 158 6.67 -2.78 -4.58
C ARG A 158 7.62 -3.23 -3.47
N HIS A 159 7.60 -2.55 -2.31
CA HIS A 159 8.38 -2.99 -1.14
C HIS A 159 7.90 -4.35 -0.64
N HIS A 160 6.59 -4.58 -0.63
CA HIS A 160 6.00 -5.84 -0.20
C HIS A 160 6.09 -6.95 -1.26
N GLU A 161 6.04 -6.62 -2.54
CA GLU A 161 6.32 -7.57 -3.62
C GLU A 161 7.70 -8.23 -3.44
N LYS A 162 8.74 -7.45 -3.11
CA LYS A 162 10.09 -7.96 -2.87
C LYS A 162 10.22 -8.90 -1.66
N GLN A 163 9.22 -8.95 -0.80
CA GLN A 163 9.17 -9.86 0.34
C GLN A 163 8.58 -11.22 -0.01
N LEU A 164 7.93 -11.35 -1.17
CA LEU A 164 7.44 -12.64 -1.66
C LEU A 164 8.62 -13.53 -2.06
N PRO A 165 8.49 -14.86 -1.87
CA PRO A 165 9.50 -15.78 -2.37
C PRO A 165 9.65 -15.60 -3.89
N THR A 166 10.85 -15.34 -4.35
CA THR A 166 11.16 -15.56 -5.76
C THR A 166 11.04 -17.07 -6.00
N SER A 167 10.34 -17.49 -7.06
CA SER A 167 10.35 -18.88 -7.46
C SER A 167 11.82 -19.33 -7.52
N ALA A 168 12.19 -20.22 -6.60
CA ALA A 168 13.46 -20.90 -6.72
C ALA A 168 13.45 -21.56 -8.10
N GLY A 169 14.38 -21.13 -8.95
CA GLY A 169 14.60 -21.82 -10.22
C GLY A 169 14.76 -23.29 -9.92
N GLY A 170 13.89 -24.10 -10.51
CA GLY A 170 14.03 -25.54 -10.51
C GLY A 170 15.29 -25.98 -11.23
#